data_9fa424491745b52132a82f01c7436487
#
_entry.id   9fa424491745b52132a82f01c7436487
#
_cell.length_a   1.000
_cell.length_b   1.000
_cell.length_c   1.000
_cell.angle_alpha   90.00
_cell.angle_beta   90.00
_cell.angle_gamma   90.00
#
_symmetry.space_group_name_H-M   'P 1'
#
loop_
_entity.id
_entity.type
_entity.pdbx_description
1 polymer ?
#
loop_
_entity_poly.entity_id
_entity_poly.type
_entity_poly.pdbx_seq_one_letter_code
_entity_poly.pdbx_strand_id
1 'polypeptide(L)'
;MFTTIATEDEAVTLIRALLERRLIACGTVQSGARSLYRWEGKVADETEAMLMLKTRSGCIEGLRRAFAELHPYKVPELLAIPVTGGLERYLGWINSETSLTLA
;
A
#
# COMPACT_ATOMS: atom_id res chain seq x y z
N MET A 1 -5.26 1.62 2.84
CA MET A 1 -4.33 0.58 3.34
C MET A 1 -2.97 1.20 3.61
N PHE A 2 -2.22 0.63 4.52
CA PHE A 2 -0.90 1.15 4.88
C PHE A 2 0.18 0.12 4.65
N THR A 3 1.35 0.61 4.24
CA THR A 3 2.57 -0.18 4.15
C THR A 3 3.78 0.74 4.35
N THR A 4 4.94 0.15 4.57
CA THR A 4 6.21 0.87 4.62
C THR A 4 7.19 0.21 3.69
N ILE A 5 8.19 0.96 3.25
CA ILE A 5 9.23 0.47 2.36
C ILE A 5 10.50 1.31 2.61
N ALA A 6 11.67 0.79 2.24
CA ALA A 6 12.92 1.40 2.65
C ALA A 6 13.12 2.84 2.16
N THR A 7 12.81 3.13 0.90
CA THR A 7 13.08 4.44 0.30
C THR A 7 11.88 5.00 -0.45
N GLU A 8 11.90 6.31 -0.67
CA GLU A 8 10.87 6.96 -1.47
C GLU A 8 10.86 6.44 -2.90
N ASP A 9 12.02 6.22 -3.50
CA ASP A 9 12.10 5.71 -4.86
C ASP A 9 11.46 4.33 -5.00
N GLU A 10 11.72 3.45 -4.04
CA GLU A 10 11.07 2.14 -4.03
C GLU A 10 9.55 2.27 -3.84
N ALA A 11 9.12 3.22 -3.01
CA ALA A 11 7.70 3.49 -2.80
C ALA A 11 7.02 3.93 -4.09
N VAL A 12 7.64 4.84 -4.82
CA VAL A 12 7.10 5.33 -6.10
C VAL A 12 7.01 4.19 -7.11
N THR A 13 8.04 3.36 -7.19
CA THR A 13 8.05 2.20 -8.09
C THR A 13 6.90 1.24 -7.76
N LEU A 14 6.73 0.95 -6.48
CA LEU A 14 5.65 0.06 -6.04
C LEU A 14 4.27 0.65 -6.37
N ILE A 15 4.06 1.92 -6.05
CA ILE A 15 2.78 2.59 -6.31
C ILE A 15 2.47 2.60 -7.80
N ARG A 16 3.45 2.93 -8.65
CA ARG A 16 3.23 2.94 -10.10
C ARG A 16 2.81 1.56 -10.62
N ALA A 17 3.43 0.50 -10.14
CA ALA A 17 3.08 -0.85 -10.53
C ALA A 17 1.66 -1.21 -10.11
N LEU A 18 1.27 -0.82 -8.89
CA LEU A 18 -0.08 -1.09 -8.39
C LEU A 18 -1.14 -0.28 -9.14
N LEU A 19 -0.83 0.96 -9.50
CA LEU A 19 -1.72 1.79 -10.32
C LEU A 19 -1.92 1.18 -11.70
N GLU A 20 -0.84 0.73 -12.32
CA GLU A 20 -0.92 0.12 -13.64
C GLU A 20 -1.76 -1.14 -13.64
N ARG A 21 -1.70 -1.91 -12.56
CA ARG A 21 -2.53 -3.12 -12.40
C ARG A 21 -3.96 -2.81 -11.96
N ARG A 22 -4.28 -1.55 -11.74
CA ARG A 22 -5.59 -1.09 -11.25
C ARG A 22 -5.99 -1.69 -9.91
N LEU A 23 -5.01 -1.98 -9.09
CA LEU A 23 -5.23 -2.50 -7.74
C LEU A 23 -5.42 -1.39 -6.71
N ILE A 24 -5.00 -0.18 -7.04
CA ILE A 24 -5.23 1.01 -6.21
C ILE A 24 -5.63 2.16 -7.11
N ALA A 25 -6.38 3.12 -6.53
CA ALA A 25 -6.73 4.35 -7.25
C ALA A 25 -5.70 5.43 -6.95
N CYS A 26 -5.05 5.37 -5.79
CA CYS A 26 -4.13 6.42 -5.36
C CYS A 26 -3.15 5.84 -4.35
N GLY A 27 -1.92 6.31 -4.41
CA GLY A 27 -0.92 6.04 -3.39
C GLY A 27 -0.25 7.34 -2.98
N THR A 28 -0.17 7.59 -1.67
CA THR A 28 0.51 8.74 -1.12
C THR A 28 1.75 8.27 -0.38
N VAL A 29 2.88 8.94 -0.60
CA VAL A 29 4.15 8.60 0.04
C VAL A 29 4.52 9.68 1.03
N GLN A 30 4.92 9.28 2.22
CA GLN A 30 5.52 10.18 3.19
C GLN A 30 6.89 9.64 3.57
N SER A 31 7.94 10.38 3.23
CA SER A 31 9.30 10.00 3.53
C SER A 31 9.67 10.36 4.96
N GLY A 32 10.71 9.72 5.48
CA GLY A 32 11.25 10.06 6.78
C GLY A 32 10.47 9.53 7.96
N ALA A 33 9.67 8.50 7.77
CA ALA A 33 9.00 7.84 8.90
C ALA A 33 10.04 7.04 9.68
N ARG A 34 10.00 7.16 11.00
CA ARG A 34 10.89 6.39 11.87
C ARG A 34 10.12 5.23 12.44
N SER A 35 10.55 4.02 12.10
CA SER A 35 9.87 2.79 12.51
C SER A 35 10.73 2.05 13.54
N LEU A 36 10.13 1.74 14.68
CA LEU A 36 10.76 0.93 15.71
C LEU A 36 9.92 -0.32 15.90
N TYR A 37 10.56 -1.48 15.81
CA TYR A 37 9.83 -2.74 15.84
C TYR A 37 10.73 -3.89 16.27
N ARG A 38 10.10 -4.99 16.68
CA ARG A 38 10.85 -6.19 17.04
C ARG A 38 11.09 -7.06 15.82
N TRP A 39 12.32 -7.45 15.62
CA TRP A 39 12.69 -8.30 14.51
C TRP A 39 13.84 -9.21 14.95
N GLU A 40 13.64 -10.51 14.83
CA GLU A 40 14.65 -11.52 15.16
C GLU A 40 15.27 -11.33 16.55
N GLY A 41 14.40 -11.08 17.55
CA GLY A 41 14.82 -10.95 18.94
C GLY A 41 15.42 -9.61 19.31
N LYS A 42 15.44 -8.64 18.39
CA LYS A 42 16.02 -7.31 18.62
C LYS A 42 15.02 -6.23 18.31
N VAL A 43 15.30 -5.03 18.78
CA VAL A 43 14.52 -3.86 18.40
C VAL A 43 15.23 -3.19 17.23
N ALA A 44 14.55 -3.15 16.09
CA ALA A 44 15.02 -2.42 14.92
C ALA A 44 14.56 -0.97 15.02
N ASP A 45 15.33 -0.05 14.48
CA ASP A 45 15.06 1.38 14.47
C ASP A 45 15.52 1.89 13.12
N GLU A 46 14.58 2.10 12.21
CA GLU A 46 14.90 2.41 10.82
C GLU A 46 14.08 3.59 10.30
N THR A 47 14.65 4.29 9.33
CA THR A 47 13.90 5.31 8.57
C THR A 47 13.31 4.65 7.34
N GLU A 48 12.03 4.86 7.13
CA GLU A 48 11.30 4.28 6.02
C GLU A 48 10.40 5.30 5.35
N ALA A 49 9.93 4.98 4.16
CA ALA A 49 8.82 5.69 3.54
C ALA A 49 7.52 5.00 3.96
N MET A 50 6.53 5.78 4.36
CA MET A 50 5.21 5.27 4.70
C MET A 50 4.26 5.56 3.55
N LEU A 51 3.47 4.57 3.16
CA LEU A 51 2.53 4.69 2.05
C LEU A 51 1.11 4.53 2.54
N MET A 52 0.24 5.39 2.03
CA MET A 52 -1.20 5.23 2.19
C MET A 52 -1.78 4.91 0.83
N LEU A 53 -2.37 3.74 0.69
CA LEU A 53 -2.93 3.26 -0.56
C LEU A 53 -4.45 3.32 -0.47
N LYS A 54 -5.08 3.91 -1.47
CA LYS A 54 -6.54 4.05 -1.49
C LYS A 54 -7.11 3.11 -2.55
N THR A 55 -7.99 2.24 -2.10
CA THR A 55 -8.56 1.20 -2.95
C THR A 55 -9.91 0.75 -2.37
N ARG A 56 -10.47 -0.29 -2.93
CA ARG A 56 -11.70 -0.89 -2.43
C ARG A 56 -11.46 -2.33 -1.99
N SER A 57 -12.35 -2.84 -1.16
CA SER A 57 -12.17 -4.15 -0.52
C SER A 57 -11.98 -5.29 -1.52
N GLY A 58 -12.59 -5.21 -2.70
CA GLY A 58 -12.45 -6.23 -3.72
C GLY A 58 -11.04 -6.36 -4.28
N CYS A 59 -10.17 -5.37 -4.06
CA CYS A 59 -8.79 -5.42 -4.53
C CYS A 59 -7.81 -5.96 -3.50
N ILE A 60 -8.25 -6.21 -2.27
CA ILE A 60 -7.35 -6.63 -1.19
C ILE A 60 -6.60 -7.91 -1.53
N GLU A 61 -7.29 -8.91 -2.07
CA GLU A 61 -6.64 -10.18 -2.41
C GLU A 61 -5.60 -9.99 -3.51
N GLY A 62 -5.92 -9.18 -4.54
CA GLY A 62 -4.97 -8.85 -5.59
C GLY A 62 -3.75 -8.12 -5.05
N LEU A 63 -3.95 -7.22 -4.08
CA LEU A 63 -2.85 -6.51 -3.43
C LEU A 63 -1.97 -7.46 -2.64
N ARG A 64 -2.55 -8.41 -1.94
CA ARG A 64 -1.77 -9.41 -1.20
C ARG A 64 -0.84 -10.19 -2.13
N ARG A 65 -1.36 -10.59 -3.28
CA ARG A 65 -0.55 -11.31 -4.28
C ARG A 65 0.52 -10.42 -4.90
N ALA A 66 0.16 -9.17 -5.22
CA ALA A 66 1.12 -8.23 -5.79
C ALA A 66 2.24 -7.91 -4.81
N PHE A 67 1.94 -7.80 -3.53
CA PHE A 67 2.97 -7.54 -2.52
C PHE A 67 3.96 -8.70 -2.40
N ALA A 68 3.49 -9.93 -2.49
CA ALA A 68 4.37 -11.10 -2.49
C ALA A 68 5.35 -11.06 -3.66
N GLU A 69 4.94 -10.48 -4.77
CA GLU A 69 5.76 -10.39 -5.97
C GLU A 69 6.65 -9.14 -5.98
N LEU A 70 6.12 -8.00 -5.55
CA LEU A 70 6.73 -6.69 -5.79
C LEU A 70 7.41 -6.07 -4.58
N HIS A 71 6.98 -6.38 -3.37
CA HIS A 71 7.56 -5.75 -2.19
C HIS A 71 8.86 -6.46 -1.81
N PRO A 72 9.96 -5.69 -1.59
CA PRO A 72 11.27 -6.32 -1.34
C PRO A 72 11.45 -6.92 0.05
N TYR A 73 10.59 -6.58 1.01
CA TYR A 73 10.73 -7.09 2.38
C TYR A 73 10.31 -8.56 2.45
N LYS A 74 10.97 -9.30 3.33
CA LYS A 74 10.61 -10.68 3.62
C LYS A 74 9.22 -10.79 4.25
N VAL A 75 8.89 -9.84 5.13
CA VAL A 75 7.58 -9.75 5.78
C VAL A 75 7.11 -8.30 5.67
N PRO A 76 6.47 -7.94 4.54
CA PRO A 76 6.02 -6.56 4.37
C PRO A 76 4.74 -6.29 5.16
N GLU A 77 4.59 -5.04 5.59
CA GLU A 77 3.33 -4.59 6.17
C GLU A 77 2.32 -4.40 5.06
N LEU A 78 1.10 -4.87 5.29
CA LEU A 78 -0.04 -4.53 4.45
C LEU A 78 -1.28 -4.58 5.34
N LEU A 79 -1.74 -3.40 5.76
CA LEU A 79 -2.88 -3.28 6.67
C LEU A 79 -4.05 -2.64 5.95
N ALA A 80 -5.19 -3.30 5.99
CA ALA A 80 -6.42 -2.75 5.45
C ALA A 80 -7.23 -2.12 6.59
N ILE A 81 -7.62 -0.86 6.41
CA ILE A 81 -8.47 -0.16 7.36
C ILE A 81 -9.72 0.27 6.60
N PRO A 82 -10.92 -0.06 7.09
CA PRO A 82 -12.13 0.33 6.38
C PRO A 82 -12.38 1.83 6.48
N VAL A 83 -12.85 2.40 5.37
CA VAL A 83 -13.32 3.78 5.31
C VAL A 83 -14.82 3.76 5.49
N THR A 84 -15.32 4.40 6.54
CA THR A 84 -16.73 4.34 6.89
C THR A 84 -17.57 5.45 6.27
N GLY A 85 -16.94 6.43 5.61
CA GLY A 85 -17.66 7.51 4.95
C GLY A 85 -16.69 8.42 4.22
N GLY A 86 -17.22 9.23 3.33
CA GLY A 86 -16.45 10.18 2.54
C GLY A 86 -17.32 10.84 1.51
N LEU A 87 -16.72 11.70 0.67
CA LEU A 87 -17.44 12.35 -0.41
C LEU A 87 -17.79 11.31 -1.48
N GLU A 88 -19.05 11.27 -1.89
CA GLU A 88 -19.53 10.32 -2.89
C GLU A 88 -18.71 10.32 -4.16
N ARG A 89 -18.38 11.50 -4.66
CA ARG A 89 -17.61 11.64 -5.89
C ARG A 89 -16.22 11.03 -5.75
N TYR A 90 -15.60 11.23 -4.59
CA TYR A 90 -14.26 10.70 -4.36
C TYR A 90 -14.30 9.18 -4.24
N LEU A 91 -15.24 8.65 -3.47
CA LEU A 91 -15.39 7.21 -3.31
C LEU A 91 -15.74 6.54 -4.65
N GLY A 92 -16.59 7.19 -5.45
CA GLY A 92 -16.92 6.72 -6.79
C GLY A 92 -15.69 6.71 -7.72
N TRP A 93 -14.84 7.71 -7.58
CA TRP A 93 -13.59 7.76 -8.34
C TRP A 93 -12.67 6.59 -7.98
N ILE A 94 -12.53 6.29 -6.70
CA ILE A 94 -11.74 5.12 -6.26
C ILE A 94 -12.28 3.85 -6.91
N ASN A 95 -13.61 3.69 -6.90
CA ASN A 95 -14.25 2.51 -7.49
C ASN A 95 -14.01 2.43 -8.99
N SER A 96 -14.12 3.55 -9.71
CA SER A 96 -13.95 3.54 -11.15
C SER A 96 -12.52 3.31 -11.61
N GLU A 97 -11.54 3.67 -10.78
CA GLU A 97 -10.12 3.54 -11.14
C GLU A 97 -9.52 2.21 -10.73
N THR A 98 -10.27 1.38 -10.02
CA THR A 98 -9.80 0.04 -9.62
C THR A 98 -10.60 -1.04 -10.33
N SER A 99 -9.97 -2.20 -10.56
CA SER A 99 -10.61 -3.29 -11.27
C SER A 99 -10.74 -4.52 -10.39
N LEU A 100 -11.95 -5.13 -10.38
CA LEU A 100 -12.19 -6.39 -9.68
C LEU A 100 -11.97 -7.60 -10.57
N THR A 101 -11.83 -7.38 -11.88
CA THR A 101 -11.77 -8.48 -12.85
C THR A 101 -10.37 -9.01 -13.06
N LEU A 102 -9.36 -8.32 -12.60
CA LEU A 102 -7.97 -8.76 -12.73
C LEU A 102 -7.63 -9.69 -11.59
N ALA A 103 -7.46 -10.90 -11.94
CA ALA A 103 -7.05 -11.90 -10.97
C ALA A 103 -5.53 -11.84 -10.74
#